data_a3c440f4a25b1d9ffb92baa177ea9a21
#
_entry.id   a3c440f4a25b1d9ffb92baa177ea9a21
#
_cell.length_a   1.000
_cell.length_b   1.000
_cell.length_c   1.000
_cell.angle_alpha   90.00
_cell.angle_beta   90.00
_cell.angle_gamma   90.00
#
_symmetry.space_group_name_H-M   'P 1'
#
loop_
_entity.id
_entity.type
_entity.pdbx_description
1 polymer ?
#
loop_
_entity_poly.entity_id
_entity_poly.type
_entity_poly.pdbx_seq_one_letter_code
_entity_poly.pdbx_strand_id
1 'polypeptide(L)'
;LVSNEPAMGGKLDWTIGAFYMDHEIENHIRGYRDNDLDGELQYVCGEPFARNDYCFTVGGPDPWFFFEFDFVSDAFPKRESFSVYGETTYSVSDQFRILSGLRYSDDEVESCVKNFFTTVCDNLSGSSDKTTGKIAAEFDLDDDTLAYLAFSAGFKPGGTNLTYGFADDNAPPMVFPNFAAETVESMEFGLKTDLYDGRARANIAIFSYDYENLQFQATDPDPYRGGVANIPESEMSGLEIEFTGLISDSLTLDMNLAFLDSEVSSDYEALDNVDAYQYFFGEEDLRYGLRKNIKGNELAKTPEFTADITMTYETVLSSGTMFTGILQYVER
;
A
#
# COMPACT_ATOMS: atom_id res chain seq x y z
N LEU A 1 -10.31 17.87 -19.75
CA LEU A 1 -11.20 19.03 -19.95
C LEU A 1 -11.84 19.38 -18.62
N VAL A 2 -11.87 20.65 -18.30
CA VAL A 2 -12.55 21.20 -17.11
C VAL A 2 -13.48 22.32 -17.55
N SER A 3 -14.55 22.55 -16.78
CA SER A 3 -15.39 23.70 -16.99
C SER A 3 -14.62 24.99 -16.65
N ASN A 4 -14.55 25.95 -17.58
CA ASN A 4 -13.93 27.25 -17.30
C ASN A 4 -14.89 28.15 -16.49
N GLU A 5 -16.19 27.96 -16.67
CA GLU A 5 -17.25 28.59 -15.91
C GLU A 5 -18.29 27.51 -15.57
N PRO A 6 -18.90 27.56 -14.37
CA PRO A 6 -19.93 26.60 -14.02
C PRO A 6 -21.10 26.63 -15.03
N ALA A 7 -21.46 25.45 -15.52
CA ALA A 7 -22.63 25.28 -16.39
C ALA A 7 -23.97 25.43 -15.63
N MET A 8 -25.08 25.30 -16.32
CA MET A 8 -26.44 25.33 -15.73
C MET A 8 -26.71 26.55 -14.85
N GLY A 9 -26.27 27.73 -15.32
CA GLY A 9 -26.48 28.98 -14.60
C GLY A 9 -25.61 29.15 -13.36
N GLY A 10 -24.41 28.61 -13.37
CA GLY A 10 -23.47 28.74 -12.28
C GLY A 10 -23.52 27.60 -11.25
N LYS A 11 -24.25 26.51 -11.54
CA LYS A 11 -24.48 25.43 -10.55
C LYS A 11 -23.70 24.16 -10.78
N LEU A 12 -23.13 23.94 -11.96
CA LEU A 12 -22.49 22.70 -12.31
C LEU A 12 -21.06 22.93 -12.74
N ASP A 13 -20.11 22.46 -11.93
CA ASP A 13 -18.71 22.29 -12.30
C ASP A 13 -18.47 20.85 -12.73
N TRP A 14 -17.60 20.67 -13.73
CA TRP A 14 -17.29 19.33 -14.22
C TRP A 14 -15.84 19.22 -14.73
N THR A 15 -15.31 18.01 -14.62
CA THR A 15 -14.03 17.61 -15.19
C THR A 15 -14.19 16.29 -15.92
N ILE A 16 -13.58 16.15 -17.10
CA ILE A 16 -13.48 14.90 -17.84
C ILE A 16 -12.03 14.70 -18.25
N GLY A 17 -11.52 13.50 -18.05
CA GLY A 17 -10.16 13.15 -18.40
C GLY A 17 -10.01 11.74 -18.94
N ALA A 18 -8.86 11.51 -19.55
CA ALA A 18 -8.39 10.19 -19.93
C ALA A 18 -6.92 10.06 -19.53
N PHE A 19 -6.51 8.85 -19.19
CA PHE A 19 -5.15 8.51 -18.82
C PHE A 19 -4.73 7.27 -19.63
N TYR A 20 -3.49 7.29 -20.10
CA TYR A 20 -2.84 6.13 -20.68
C TYR A 20 -1.42 6.04 -20.17
N MET A 21 -1.00 4.82 -19.83
CA MET A 21 0.35 4.49 -19.42
C MET A 21 0.79 3.20 -20.11
N ASP A 22 1.98 3.22 -20.66
CA ASP A 22 2.73 2.02 -21.08
C ASP A 22 4.06 2.06 -20.33
N HIS A 23 4.31 1.06 -19.50
CA HIS A 23 5.46 1.02 -18.62
C HIS A 23 6.11 -0.36 -18.65
N GLU A 24 7.41 -0.37 -18.91
CA GLU A 24 8.24 -1.56 -18.94
C GLU A 24 9.38 -1.43 -17.92
N ILE A 25 9.61 -2.47 -17.14
CA ILE A 25 10.64 -2.51 -16.11
C ILE A 25 11.54 -3.71 -16.37
N GLU A 26 12.83 -3.52 -16.18
CA GLU A 26 13.80 -4.60 -16.06
C GLU A 26 14.15 -4.77 -14.58
N ASN A 27 13.84 -5.93 -14.01
CA ASN A 27 14.14 -6.24 -12.63
C ASN A 27 15.13 -7.40 -12.56
N HIS A 28 16.31 -7.12 -12.02
CA HIS A 28 17.39 -8.08 -11.85
C HIS A 28 17.66 -8.28 -10.37
N ILE A 29 17.19 -9.39 -9.80
CA ILE A 29 17.41 -9.72 -8.39
C ILE A 29 18.59 -10.67 -8.31
N ARG A 30 19.58 -10.31 -7.49
CA ARG A 30 20.77 -11.09 -7.20
C ARG A 30 20.91 -11.19 -5.68
N GLY A 31 20.82 -12.40 -5.16
CA GLY A 31 21.10 -12.69 -3.76
C GLY A 31 22.51 -13.25 -3.64
N TYR A 32 23.30 -12.72 -2.73
CA TYR A 32 24.66 -13.18 -2.45
C TYR A 32 24.76 -13.62 -0.99
N ARG A 33 25.52 -14.69 -0.71
CA ARG A 33 25.87 -15.10 0.63
C ARG A 33 27.35 -14.87 0.89
N ASP A 34 27.65 -14.37 2.07
CA ASP A 34 28.99 -14.36 2.64
C ASP A 34 29.09 -15.55 3.59
N ASN A 35 29.73 -16.63 3.15
CA ASN A 35 29.74 -17.91 3.87
C ASN A 35 30.80 -17.99 4.98
N ASP A 36 31.81 -17.16 4.93
CA ASP A 36 32.88 -17.14 5.95
C ASP A 36 32.80 -15.93 6.88
N LEU A 37 31.79 -15.07 6.67
CA LEU A 37 31.52 -13.89 7.48
C LEU A 37 32.71 -12.90 7.56
N ASP A 38 33.56 -12.91 6.56
CA ASP A 38 34.73 -12.02 6.49
C ASP A 38 34.42 -10.67 5.79
N GLY A 39 33.21 -10.54 5.22
CA GLY A 39 32.75 -9.36 4.50
C GLY A 39 33.23 -9.34 3.04
N GLU A 40 33.91 -10.38 2.57
CA GLU A 40 34.34 -10.52 1.18
C GLU A 40 33.47 -11.56 0.46
N LEU A 41 32.75 -11.14 -0.59
CA LEU A 41 31.95 -12.04 -1.42
C LEU A 41 32.89 -12.86 -2.33
N GLN A 42 32.90 -14.17 -2.16
CA GLN A 42 33.69 -15.06 -3.03
C GLN A 42 32.84 -15.46 -4.24
N TYR A 43 33.29 -15.05 -5.43
CA TYR A 43 32.63 -15.40 -6.68
C TYR A 43 33.45 -16.41 -7.46
N VAL A 44 32.81 -17.46 -7.95
CA VAL A 44 33.38 -18.32 -8.98
C VAL A 44 32.56 -18.20 -10.26
N CYS A 45 33.13 -17.50 -11.24
CA CYS A 45 32.59 -17.39 -12.56
C CYS A 45 33.35 -18.34 -13.50
N GLY A 46 32.69 -19.34 -14.13
CA GLY A 46 33.37 -20.28 -15.00
C GLY A 46 32.46 -21.23 -15.79
N GLU A 47 33.00 -21.76 -16.89
CA GLU A 47 32.39 -22.83 -17.68
C GLU A 47 32.12 -24.10 -16.83
N PRO A 48 31.01 -24.84 -17.03
CA PRO A 48 30.10 -24.81 -18.18
C PRO A 48 28.84 -23.95 -17.97
N PHE A 49 28.72 -23.25 -16.83
CA PHE A 49 27.54 -22.50 -16.47
C PHE A 49 27.68 -20.97 -16.69
N ALA A 50 28.78 -20.58 -17.33
CA ALA A 50 29.00 -19.18 -17.66
C ALA A 50 28.01 -18.68 -18.70
N ARG A 51 26.92 -18.07 -18.25
CA ARG A 51 26.35 -16.92 -18.94
C ARG A 51 27.04 -15.69 -18.37
N ASN A 52 27.28 -14.70 -19.22
CA ASN A 52 28.11 -13.53 -18.91
C ASN A 52 27.69 -12.75 -17.65
N ASP A 53 26.59 -13.11 -16.99
CA ASP A 53 25.97 -12.37 -15.91
C ASP A 53 25.78 -13.19 -14.62
N TYR A 54 26.21 -14.47 -14.57
CA TYR A 54 25.99 -15.34 -13.42
C TYR A 54 27.31 -15.84 -12.84
N CYS A 55 27.54 -15.51 -11.59
CA CYS A 55 28.64 -16.02 -10.80
C CYS A 55 28.10 -16.87 -9.66
N PHE A 56 28.83 -17.95 -9.31
CA PHE A 56 28.51 -18.81 -8.18
C PHE A 56 29.48 -18.58 -7.05
N THR A 57 29.02 -18.63 -5.82
CA THR A 57 29.89 -18.74 -4.67
C THR A 57 30.21 -20.21 -4.40
N VAL A 58 31.50 -20.53 -4.22
CA VAL A 58 31.95 -21.85 -3.83
C VAL A 58 32.53 -21.74 -2.43
N GLY A 59 31.84 -22.31 -1.45
CA GLY A 59 32.29 -22.28 -0.07
C GLY A 59 32.24 -23.67 0.60
N GLY A 60 33.35 -24.09 1.22
CA GLY A 60 33.41 -25.21 2.13
C GLY A 60 34.36 -26.32 1.74
N PRO A 61 34.95 -27.04 2.75
CA PRO A 61 35.97 -28.09 2.53
C PRO A 61 35.41 -29.43 2.04
N ASP A 62 34.13 -29.59 1.87
CA ASP A 62 33.48 -30.84 1.48
C ASP A 62 32.95 -30.78 0.04
N PRO A 63 33.52 -31.56 -0.92
CA PRO A 63 33.22 -31.50 -2.33
C PRO A 63 31.82 -32.02 -2.73
N TRP A 64 30.99 -32.44 -1.81
CA TRP A 64 29.66 -32.95 -2.06
C TRP A 64 28.49 -32.02 -1.62
N PHE A 65 28.81 -30.85 -1.04
CA PHE A 65 27.82 -29.88 -0.54
C PHE A 65 27.99 -28.50 -1.18
N PHE A 66 27.63 -28.35 -2.36
CA PHE A 66 28.27 -27.57 -3.26
C PHE A 66 27.66 -26.55 -4.02
N PHE A 67 26.44 -26.30 -3.91
CA PHE A 67 25.79 -25.16 -4.55
C PHE A 67 24.94 -24.47 -3.50
N GLU A 68 25.53 -23.64 -2.69
CA GLU A 68 24.77 -22.59 -2.06
C GLU A 68 24.36 -21.64 -3.17
N PHE A 69 23.14 -21.82 -3.64
CA PHE A 69 22.58 -21.04 -4.72
C PHE A 69 22.32 -19.63 -4.23
N ASP A 70 23.02 -18.67 -4.81
CA ASP A 70 22.58 -17.30 -4.79
C ASP A 70 21.26 -17.23 -5.56
N PHE A 71 20.30 -16.52 -4.99
CA PHE A 71 19.01 -16.32 -5.66
C PHE A 71 19.20 -15.40 -6.86
N VAL A 72 18.88 -15.87 -8.03
CA VAL A 72 18.92 -15.10 -9.27
C VAL A 72 17.56 -15.14 -9.93
N SER A 73 16.96 -13.99 -10.10
CA SER A 73 15.72 -13.83 -10.85
C SER A 73 15.81 -12.62 -11.76
N ASP A 74 15.52 -12.81 -13.03
CA ASP A 74 15.34 -11.74 -13.99
C ASP A 74 13.87 -11.69 -14.37
N ALA A 75 13.26 -10.54 -14.22
CA ALA A 75 11.87 -10.32 -14.55
C ALA A 75 11.70 -9.05 -15.38
N PHE A 76 10.85 -9.13 -16.38
CA PHE A 76 10.57 -8.07 -17.33
C PHE A 76 9.05 -7.80 -17.35
N PRO A 77 8.52 -7.16 -16.30
CA PRO A 77 7.13 -6.78 -16.27
C PRO A 77 6.86 -5.59 -17.19
N LYS A 78 5.80 -5.73 -17.99
CA LYS A 78 5.21 -4.68 -18.80
C LYS A 78 3.79 -4.45 -18.31
N ARG A 79 3.40 -3.20 -18.11
CA ARG A 79 2.04 -2.81 -17.75
C ARG A 79 1.51 -1.78 -18.73
N GLU A 80 0.34 -2.06 -19.27
CA GLU A 80 -0.45 -1.09 -20.02
C GLU A 80 -1.69 -0.73 -19.18
N SER A 81 -2.00 0.55 -19.09
CA SER A 81 -3.14 1.04 -18.32
C SER A 81 -3.86 2.12 -19.08
N PHE A 82 -5.16 1.96 -19.23
CA PHE A 82 -6.03 2.96 -19.84
C PHE A 82 -7.16 3.30 -18.89
N SER A 83 -7.53 4.57 -18.79
CA SER A 83 -8.73 4.94 -18.05
C SER A 83 -9.37 6.21 -18.60
N VAL A 84 -10.68 6.28 -18.39
CA VAL A 84 -11.49 7.49 -18.61
C VAL A 84 -12.25 7.82 -17.34
N TYR A 85 -12.38 9.09 -17.03
CA TYR A 85 -13.08 9.53 -15.83
C TYR A 85 -13.80 10.85 -16.04
N GLY A 86 -14.81 11.06 -15.22
CA GLY A 86 -15.51 12.32 -15.10
C GLY A 86 -15.94 12.58 -13.68
N GLU A 87 -15.88 13.84 -13.28
CA GLU A 87 -16.32 14.33 -11.97
C GLU A 87 -17.21 15.54 -12.14
N THR A 88 -18.18 15.67 -11.23
CA THR A 88 -19.06 16.82 -11.19
C THR A 88 -19.31 17.29 -9.77
N THR A 89 -19.44 18.60 -9.61
CA THR A 89 -19.98 19.23 -8.40
C THR A 89 -21.22 20.02 -8.78
N TYR A 90 -22.35 19.64 -8.21
CA TYR A 90 -23.62 20.31 -8.45
C TYR A 90 -24.09 21.05 -7.21
N SER A 91 -24.18 22.39 -7.28
CA SER A 91 -24.70 23.26 -6.24
C SER A 91 -26.21 23.25 -6.28
N VAL A 92 -26.83 22.48 -5.40
CA VAL A 92 -28.29 22.39 -5.24
C VAL A 92 -28.84 23.73 -4.68
N SER A 93 -28.13 24.27 -3.68
CA SER A 93 -28.34 25.58 -3.07
C SER A 93 -27.00 26.23 -2.72
N ASP A 94 -27.01 27.41 -2.13
CA ASP A 94 -25.79 28.09 -1.66
C ASP A 94 -25.10 27.31 -0.54
N GLN A 95 -25.82 26.48 0.20
CA GLN A 95 -25.29 25.69 1.33
C GLN A 95 -25.15 24.20 1.02
N PHE A 96 -25.77 23.68 -0.04
CA PHE A 96 -25.78 22.24 -0.29
C PHE A 96 -25.22 21.90 -1.67
N ARG A 97 -24.22 21.01 -1.69
CA ARG A 97 -23.56 20.51 -2.90
C ARG A 97 -23.59 18.99 -2.95
N ILE A 98 -23.69 18.46 -4.15
CA ILE A 98 -23.54 17.03 -4.45
C ILE A 98 -22.33 16.89 -5.37
N LEU A 99 -21.38 16.07 -4.95
CA LEU A 99 -20.22 15.69 -5.74
C LEU A 99 -20.41 14.27 -6.24
N SER A 100 -20.09 14.04 -7.51
CA SER A 100 -20.09 12.67 -8.05
C SER A 100 -18.94 12.48 -9.02
N GLY A 101 -18.42 11.26 -9.07
CA GLY A 101 -17.34 10.89 -9.97
C GLY A 101 -17.46 9.44 -10.40
N LEU A 102 -17.09 9.17 -11.64
CA LEU A 102 -16.96 7.82 -12.19
C LEU A 102 -15.64 7.71 -12.94
N ARG A 103 -15.01 6.55 -12.81
CA ARG A 103 -13.81 6.17 -13.57
C ARG A 103 -13.93 4.73 -14.03
N TYR A 104 -13.70 4.51 -15.29
CA TYR A 104 -13.42 3.19 -15.84
C TYR A 104 -11.90 3.05 -16.03
N SER A 105 -11.34 1.96 -15.58
CA SER A 105 -9.93 1.61 -15.75
C SER A 105 -9.83 0.22 -16.35
N ASP A 106 -8.85 0.04 -17.23
CA ASP A 106 -8.48 -1.22 -17.86
C ASP A 106 -6.95 -1.34 -17.76
N ASP A 107 -6.49 -2.37 -17.07
CA ASP A 107 -5.10 -2.62 -16.76
C ASP A 107 -4.69 -4.00 -17.26
N GLU A 108 -3.64 -4.07 -18.07
CA GLU A 108 -3.03 -5.30 -18.53
C GLU A 108 -1.59 -5.39 -18.01
N VAL A 109 -1.19 -6.57 -17.57
CA VAL A 109 0.19 -6.85 -17.16
C VAL A 109 0.68 -8.11 -17.84
N GLU A 110 1.86 -8.03 -18.42
CA GLU A 110 2.60 -9.15 -18.95
C GLU A 110 3.98 -9.19 -18.30
N SER A 111 4.47 -10.37 -17.98
CA SER A 111 5.81 -10.53 -17.38
C SER A 111 6.48 -11.75 -17.96
N CYS A 112 7.75 -11.59 -18.34
CA CYS A 112 8.65 -12.69 -18.60
C CYS A 112 9.52 -12.88 -17.34
N VAL A 113 9.41 -14.02 -16.68
CA VAL A 113 10.21 -14.35 -15.50
C VAL A 113 11.19 -15.45 -15.86
N LYS A 114 12.48 -15.21 -15.61
CA LYS A 114 13.55 -16.20 -15.78
C LYS A 114 14.13 -16.51 -14.41
N ASN A 115 14.06 -17.75 -14.02
CA ASN A 115 14.72 -18.22 -12.80
C ASN A 115 16.07 -18.87 -13.14
N PHE A 116 16.81 -19.20 -12.09
CA PHE A 116 18.14 -19.79 -12.21
C PHE A 116 18.21 -21.04 -13.10
N PHE A 117 17.17 -21.87 -13.10
CA PHE A 117 17.15 -23.16 -13.81
C PHE A 117 16.63 -23.06 -15.25
N THR A 118 15.99 -21.95 -15.61
CA THR A 118 15.39 -21.81 -16.93
C THR A 118 15.97 -20.63 -17.70
N THR A 119 16.36 -20.89 -18.93
CA THR A 119 16.75 -19.82 -19.87
C THR A 119 15.55 -19.31 -20.66
N VAL A 120 14.41 -19.94 -20.47
CA VAL A 120 13.14 -19.65 -21.16
C VAL A 120 12.28 -18.81 -20.23
N CYS A 121 11.59 -17.82 -20.79
CA CYS A 121 10.62 -17.04 -20.04
C CYS A 121 9.45 -17.90 -19.60
N ASP A 122 9.13 -17.87 -18.32
CA ASP A 122 7.77 -18.12 -17.89
C ASP A 122 6.96 -16.86 -18.15
N ASN A 123 6.09 -16.93 -19.14
CA ASN A 123 5.26 -15.79 -19.49
C ASN A 123 4.02 -15.79 -18.61
N LEU A 124 3.91 -14.75 -17.80
CA LEU A 124 2.75 -14.49 -16.94
C LEU A 124 1.97 -13.34 -17.53
N SER A 125 0.66 -13.40 -17.43
CA SER A 125 -0.21 -12.31 -17.86
C SER A 125 -1.40 -12.21 -16.92
N GLY A 126 -1.91 -11.01 -16.76
CA GLY A 126 -3.11 -10.70 -16.00
C GLY A 126 -3.78 -9.46 -16.57
N SER A 127 -5.08 -9.39 -16.41
CA SER A 127 -5.87 -8.21 -16.75
C SER A 127 -6.85 -7.89 -15.63
N SER A 128 -7.15 -6.62 -15.47
CA SER A 128 -8.11 -6.14 -14.48
C SER A 128 -8.84 -4.94 -15.05
N ASP A 129 -10.14 -5.01 -15.14
CA ASP A 129 -10.97 -3.88 -15.47
C ASP A 129 -11.96 -3.59 -14.33
N LYS A 130 -12.21 -2.33 -14.06
CA LYS A 130 -13.13 -1.91 -13.00
C LYS A 130 -13.71 -0.53 -13.27
N THR A 131 -15.00 -0.41 -12.99
CA THR A 131 -15.63 0.90 -12.82
C THR A 131 -15.65 1.23 -11.34
N THR A 132 -15.07 2.36 -10.98
CA THR A 132 -15.07 2.92 -9.63
C THR A 132 -15.78 4.26 -9.61
N GLY A 133 -16.18 4.72 -8.44
CA GLY A 133 -16.87 5.98 -8.35
C GLY A 133 -16.95 6.54 -6.94
N LYS A 134 -17.41 7.78 -6.86
CA LYS A 134 -17.70 8.45 -5.59
C LYS A 134 -18.99 9.25 -5.70
N ILE A 135 -19.68 9.36 -4.59
CA ILE A 135 -20.76 10.32 -4.38
C ILE A 135 -20.58 10.93 -2.99
N ALA A 136 -20.70 12.24 -2.90
CA ALA A 136 -20.66 12.93 -1.63
C ALA A 136 -21.73 14.02 -1.59
N ALA A 137 -22.25 14.25 -0.39
CA ALA A 137 -23.12 15.36 -0.06
C ALA A 137 -22.39 16.26 0.93
N GLU A 138 -22.29 17.54 0.60
CA GLU A 138 -21.68 18.56 1.44
C GLU A 138 -22.74 19.60 1.84
N PHE A 139 -22.71 19.98 3.11
CA PHE A 139 -23.63 20.96 3.66
C PHE A 139 -22.88 21.97 4.54
N ASP A 140 -22.91 23.24 4.14
CA ASP A 140 -22.40 24.35 4.94
C ASP A 140 -23.43 24.65 6.05
N LEU A 141 -23.08 24.26 7.28
CA LEU A 141 -23.91 24.48 8.47
C LEU A 141 -24.00 25.99 8.79
N ASP A 142 -22.88 26.66 8.62
CA ASP A 142 -22.72 28.12 8.67
C ASP A 142 -21.52 28.52 7.78
N ASP A 143 -21.08 29.80 7.87
CA ASP A 143 -19.98 30.33 7.04
C ASP A 143 -18.63 29.69 7.34
N ASP A 144 -18.48 29.09 8.50
CA ASP A 144 -17.21 28.55 8.98
C ASP A 144 -17.22 27.02 9.13
N THR A 145 -18.38 26.35 8.95
CA THR A 145 -18.52 24.92 9.27
C THR A 145 -19.17 24.16 8.11
N LEU A 146 -18.44 23.15 7.61
CA LEU A 146 -18.86 22.19 6.60
C LEU A 146 -19.04 20.81 7.21
N ALA A 147 -20.20 20.18 7.00
CA ALA A 147 -20.43 18.76 7.21
C ALA A 147 -20.52 18.03 5.87
N TYR A 148 -20.01 16.79 5.81
CA TYR A 148 -20.12 15.98 4.61
C TYR A 148 -20.36 14.51 4.91
N LEU A 149 -20.95 13.81 3.94
CA LEU A 149 -21.07 12.37 3.89
C LEU A 149 -20.61 11.90 2.50
N ALA A 150 -19.66 10.98 2.46
CA ALA A 150 -19.11 10.46 1.22
C ALA A 150 -19.18 8.93 1.18
N PHE A 151 -19.48 8.40 -0.01
CA PHE A 151 -19.33 6.99 -0.36
C PHE A 151 -18.39 6.92 -1.55
N SER A 152 -17.40 6.04 -1.50
CA SER A 152 -16.51 5.83 -2.64
C SER A 152 -16.13 4.37 -2.80
N ALA A 153 -15.85 4.00 -4.05
CA ALA A 153 -15.27 2.72 -4.40
C ALA A 153 -13.95 2.95 -5.10
N GLY A 154 -12.92 2.25 -4.64
CA GLY A 154 -11.58 2.26 -5.18
C GLY A 154 -11.14 0.88 -5.66
N PHE A 155 -10.07 0.85 -6.45
CA PHE A 155 -9.51 -0.42 -6.88
C PHE A 155 -8.01 -0.29 -7.09
N LYS A 156 -7.30 -1.38 -6.83
CA LYS A 156 -5.89 -1.56 -7.12
C LYS A 156 -5.77 -2.77 -8.04
N PRO A 157 -5.22 -2.60 -9.27
CA PRO A 157 -5.20 -3.69 -10.23
C PRO A 157 -4.41 -4.88 -9.73
N GLY A 158 -4.78 -6.06 -10.22
CA GLY A 158 -4.03 -7.29 -10.04
C GLY A 158 -2.67 -7.24 -10.73
N GLY A 159 -1.92 -8.31 -10.60
CA GLY A 159 -0.59 -8.36 -11.17
C GLY A 159 -0.02 -9.76 -11.21
N THR A 160 1.27 -9.81 -11.52
CA THR A 160 2.07 -11.03 -11.58
C THR A 160 3.14 -11.02 -10.52
N ASN A 161 3.36 -12.15 -9.87
CA ASN A 161 4.46 -12.34 -8.95
C ASN A 161 5.73 -12.69 -9.72
N LEU A 162 6.77 -11.87 -9.52
CA LEU A 162 8.03 -11.98 -10.25
C LEU A 162 8.98 -13.04 -9.67
N THR A 163 8.68 -13.51 -8.45
CA THR A 163 9.45 -14.51 -7.74
C THR A 163 8.50 -15.55 -7.16
N TYR A 164 8.08 -16.50 -7.96
CA TYR A 164 7.36 -17.65 -7.45
C TYR A 164 8.26 -18.90 -7.58
N GLY A 165 8.31 -19.69 -6.52
CA GLY A 165 9.12 -20.91 -6.48
C GLY A 165 8.41 -22.12 -7.08
N PHE A 166 9.08 -23.27 -7.10
CA PHE A 166 8.48 -24.55 -7.50
C PHE A 166 7.39 -24.93 -6.50
N ALA A 167 6.24 -25.39 -7.03
CA ALA A 167 5.19 -25.95 -6.19
C ALA A 167 5.71 -27.23 -5.52
N ASP A 168 5.56 -27.34 -4.21
CA ASP A 168 5.61 -28.64 -3.56
C ASP A 168 4.27 -29.33 -3.81
N ASP A 169 4.30 -30.53 -4.37
CA ASP A 169 3.11 -31.31 -4.73
C ASP A 169 2.23 -31.65 -3.51
N ASN A 170 2.73 -31.42 -2.29
CA ASN A 170 2.06 -31.77 -1.03
C ASN A 170 1.40 -30.61 -0.30
N ALA A 171 1.66 -29.36 -0.69
CA ALA A 171 1.01 -28.18 -0.09
C ALA A 171 0.58 -27.19 -1.16
N PRO A 172 -0.68 -26.70 -1.15
CA PRO A 172 -1.11 -25.67 -2.06
C PRO A 172 -0.27 -24.41 -1.82
N PRO A 173 0.22 -23.73 -2.87
CA PRO A 173 0.99 -22.50 -2.70
C PRO A 173 0.14 -21.40 -2.08
N MET A 174 0.73 -20.57 -1.22
CA MET A 174 0.12 -19.31 -0.75
C MET A 174 0.31 -18.19 -1.77
N VAL A 175 1.42 -18.21 -2.46
CA VAL A 175 1.77 -17.24 -3.50
C VAL A 175 1.58 -17.88 -4.86
N PHE A 176 0.63 -17.36 -5.61
CA PHE A 176 0.34 -17.80 -6.99
C PHE A 176 1.10 -16.94 -8.00
N PRO A 177 1.29 -17.42 -9.24
CA PRO A 177 1.91 -16.60 -10.29
C PRO A 177 1.21 -15.26 -10.51
N ASN A 178 -0.10 -15.23 -10.38
CA ASN A 178 -0.93 -14.04 -10.50
C ASN A 178 -1.68 -13.77 -9.20
N PHE A 179 -1.90 -12.51 -8.88
CA PHE A 179 -2.75 -12.06 -7.79
C PHE A 179 -3.90 -11.19 -8.33
N ALA A 180 -5.05 -11.27 -7.67
CA ALA A 180 -6.26 -10.59 -8.07
C ALA A 180 -6.20 -9.08 -7.77
N ALA A 181 -7.07 -8.33 -8.45
CA ALA A 181 -7.33 -6.94 -8.11
C ALA A 181 -7.96 -6.83 -6.70
N GLU A 182 -7.50 -5.84 -5.95
CA GLU A 182 -8.08 -5.44 -4.67
C GLU A 182 -9.14 -4.37 -4.92
N THR A 183 -10.26 -4.44 -4.22
CA THR A 183 -11.27 -3.40 -4.21
C THR A 183 -11.54 -2.91 -2.79
N VAL A 184 -11.90 -1.66 -2.66
CA VAL A 184 -12.32 -1.05 -1.41
C VAL A 184 -13.59 -0.25 -1.61
N GLU A 185 -14.56 -0.45 -0.73
CA GLU A 185 -15.71 0.42 -0.57
C GLU A 185 -15.55 1.21 0.72
N SER A 186 -15.87 2.49 0.69
CA SER A 186 -15.72 3.35 1.85
C SER A 186 -16.94 4.22 2.10
N MET A 187 -17.22 4.43 3.36
CA MET A 187 -18.17 5.41 3.86
C MET A 187 -17.45 6.33 4.85
N GLU A 188 -17.61 7.63 4.67
CA GLU A 188 -17.01 8.64 5.54
C GLU A 188 -18.00 9.74 5.87
N PHE A 189 -18.10 10.08 7.14
CA PHE A 189 -18.78 11.29 7.63
C PHE A 189 -17.76 12.21 8.26
N GLY A 190 -17.75 13.48 7.88
CA GLY A 190 -16.80 14.44 8.45
C GLY A 190 -17.40 15.81 8.71
N LEU A 191 -16.69 16.51 9.59
CA LEU A 191 -16.93 17.89 9.95
C LEU A 191 -15.64 18.68 9.83
N LYS A 192 -15.68 19.83 9.13
CA LYS A 192 -14.56 20.77 9.03
C LYS A 192 -15.04 22.13 9.51
N THR A 193 -14.31 22.71 10.45
CA THR A 193 -14.72 23.99 11.03
C THR A 193 -13.55 24.93 11.30
N ASP A 194 -13.72 26.17 10.93
CA ASP A 194 -12.85 27.26 11.35
C ASP A 194 -13.41 27.86 12.66
N LEU A 195 -12.55 28.06 13.63
CA LEU A 195 -12.87 28.48 14.99
C LEU A 195 -12.17 29.80 15.31
N TYR A 196 -12.77 30.60 16.20
CA TYR A 196 -12.18 31.83 16.71
C TYR A 196 -11.75 32.80 15.61
N ASP A 197 -12.65 33.11 14.69
CA ASP A 197 -12.40 34.02 13.54
C ASP A 197 -11.19 33.55 12.67
N GLY A 198 -11.12 32.22 12.41
CA GLY A 198 -10.07 31.62 11.58
C GLY A 198 -8.72 31.43 12.30
N ARG A 199 -8.64 31.65 13.61
CA ARG A 199 -7.43 31.39 14.41
C ARG A 199 -7.17 29.91 14.69
N ALA A 200 -8.17 29.06 14.56
CA ALA A 200 -8.03 27.62 14.66
C ALA A 200 -8.91 26.92 13.63
N ARG A 201 -8.48 25.71 13.23
CA ARG A 201 -9.24 24.80 12.38
C ARG A 201 -9.29 23.44 13.03
N ALA A 202 -10.44 22.81 13.01
CA ALA A 202 -10.64 21.44 13.44
C ALA A 202 -11.31 20.64 12.32
N ASN A 203 -10.78 19.47 12.01
CA ASN A 203 -11.37 18.48 11.12
C ASN A 203 -11.59 17.20 11.91
N ILE A 204 -12.75 16.59 11.78
CA ILE A 204 -13.09 15.32 12.42
C ILE A 204 -13.70 14.44 11.34
N ALA A 205 -13.24 13.20 11.21
CA ALA A 205 -13.80 12.23 10.28
C ALA A 205 -14.01 10.88 10.99
N ILE A 206 -15.14 10.24 10.71
CA ILE A 206 -15.44 8.85 11.07
C ILE A 206 -15.62 8.10 9.77
N PHE A 207 -14.96 6.95 9.63
CA PHE A 207 -14.95 6.19 8.39
C PHE A 207 -15.04 4.69 8.61
N SER A 208 -15.45 4.00 7.56
CA SER A 208 -15.41 2.54 7.44
C SER A 208 -14.94 2.18 6.04
N TYR A 209 -14.07 1.18 5.94
CA TYR A 209 -13.56 0.60 4.70
C TYR A 209 -13.79 -0.90 4.69
N ASP A 210 -14.41 -1.40 3.62
CA ASP A 210 -14.59 -2.81 3.33
C ASP A 210 -13.69 -3.18 2.16
N TYR A 211 -12.74 -4.11 2.37
CA TYR A 211 -11.79 -4.57 1.37
C TYR A 211 -12.16 -5.96 0.87
N GLU A 212 -12.17 -6.13 -0.46
CA GLU A 212 -12.18 -7.43 -1.10
C GLU A 212 -10.83 -7.70 -1.77
N ASN A 213 -10.30 -8.90 -1.58
CA ASN A 213 -9.02 -9.32 -2.14
C ASN A 213 -7.85 -8.40 -1.75
N LEU A 214 -7.78 -7.98 -0.50
CA LEU A 214 -6.70 -7.11 0.01
C LEU A 214 -5.33 -7.70 -0.37
N GLN A 215 -4.54 -6.92 -1.10
CA GLN A 215 -3.19 -7.34 -1.54
C GLN A 215 -2.18 -7.14 -0.41
N PHE A 216 -1.55 -8.20 0.02
CA PHE A 216 -0.52 -8.15 1.04
C PHE A 216 0.72 -8.95 0.65
N GLN A 217 1.86 -8.59 1.22
CA GLN A 217 3.09 -9.32 1.03
C GLN A 217 3.02 -10.63 1.80
N ALA A 218 3.02 -11.74 1.08
CA ALA A 218 3.02 -13.08 1.64
C ALA A 218 4.37 -13.77 1.43
N THR A 219 4.70 -14.67 2.33
CA THR A 219 5.81 -15.59 2.19
C THR A 219 5.30 -17.01 2.42
N ASP A 220 5.59 -17.91 1.51
CA ASP A 220 5.31 -19.34 1.68
C ASP A 220 6.35 -19.94 2.64
N PRO A 221 6.04 -21.06 3.35
CA PRO A 221 7.02 -21.79 4.16
C PRO A 221 8.30 -22.20 3.42
N ASP A 222 8.24 -22.33 2.12
CA ASP A 222 9.44 -22.45 1.29
C ASP A 222 10.08 -21.06 1.17
N PRO A 223 11.32 -20.85 1.67
CA PRO A 223 11.97 -19.54 1.73
C PRO A 223 12.22 -18.89 0.37
N TYR A 224 12.02 -19.62 -0.70
CA TYR A 224 12.19 -19.11 -2.07
C TYR A 224 10.88 -18.62 -2.71
N ARG A 225 9.76 -18.61 -1.96
CA ARG A 225 8.47 -18.15 -2.44
C ARG A 225 7.99 -16.96 -1.63
N GLY A 226 8.14 -15.80 -2.18
CA GLY A 226 7.57 -14.58 -1.66
C GLY A 226 6.83 -13.84 -2.77
N GLY A 227 5.82 -13.08 -2.42
CA GLY A 227 5.08 -12.29 -3.38
C GLY A 227 3.82 -11.69 -2.78
N VAL A 228 2.95 -11.22 -3.66
CA VAL A 228 1.66 -10.69 -3.27
C VAL A 228 0.62 -11.82 -3.29
N ALA A 229 -0.15 -11.91 -2.22
CA ALA A 229 -1.35 -12.74 -2.12
C ALA A 229 -2.56 -11.84 -1.79
N ASN A 230 -3.75 -12.42 -1.85
CA ASN A 230 -4.99 -11.69 -1.57
C ASN A 230 -5.66 -12.27 -0.34
N ILE A 231 -5.95 -11.42 0.64
CA ILE A 231 -6.89 -11.75 1.72
C ILE A 231 -8.30 -11.50 1.18
N PRO A 232 -9.21 -12.48 1.24
CA PRO A 232 -10.52 -12.36 0.58
C PRO A 232 -11.35 -11.18 1.07
N GLU A 233 -11.46 -11.01 2.39
CA GLU A 233 -12.24 -9.94 3.01
C GLU A 233 -11.52 -9.39 4.22
N SER A 234 -11.49 -8.07 4.33
CA SER A 234 -10.93 -7.34 5.48
C SER A 234 -11.68 -6.03 5.67
N GLU A 235 -11.74 -5.56 6.89
CA GLU A 235 -12.43 -4.32 7.21
C GLU A 235 -11.57 -3.42 8.10
N MET A 236 -11.83 -2.11 8.02
CA MET A 236 -11.20 -1.12 8.86
C MET A 236 -12.19 0.01 9.14
N SER A 237 -12.26 0.46 10.37
CA SER A 237 -13.01 1.65 10.75
C SER A 237 -12.18 2.54 11.66
N GLY A 238 -12.55 3.81 11.74
CA GLY A 238 -11.78 4.71 12.55
C GLY A 238 -12.38 6.08 12.75
N LEU A 239 -11.68 6.83 13.62
CA LEU A 239 -11.91 8.24 13.90
C LEU A 239 -10.59 8.98 13.73
N GLU A 240 -10.60 10.04 12.93
CA GLU A 240 -9.48 10.97 12.78
C GLU A 240 -9.88 12.36 13.28
N ILE A 241 -8.93 13.00 13.97
CA ILE A 241 -9.06 14.36 14.49
C ILE A 241 -7.80 15.13 14.12
N GLU A 242 -7.98 16.19 13.36
CA GLU A 242 -6.92 17.15 13.05
C GLU A 242 -7.27 18.51 13.66
N PHE A 243 -6.31 19.12 14.28
CA PHE A 243 -6.45 20.46 14.83
C PHE A 243 -5.19 21.28 14.58
N THR A 244 -5.37 22.48 14.06
CA THR A 244 -4.33 23.50 13.98
C THR A 244 -4.86 24.79 14.54
N GLY A 245 -4.12 25.43 15.47
CA GLY A 245 -4.59 26.66 16.07
C GLY A 245 -3.55 27.57 16.67
N LEU A 246 -3.76 28.86 16.56
CA LEU A 246 -3.01 29.90 17.25
C LEU A 246 -3.53 30.03 18.69
N ILE A 247 -2.91 29.32 19.64
CA ILE A 247 -3.29 29.35 21.06
C ILE A 247 -3.02 30.74 21.67
N SER A 248 -1.97 31.39 21.21
CA SER A 248 -1.66 32.77 21.46
C SER A 248 -0.95 33.40 20.26
N ASP A 249 -0.65 34.70 20.30
CA ASP A 249 0.08 35.38 19.23
C ASP A 249 1.50 34.81 18.99
N SER A 250 1.99 33.99 19.93
CA SER A 250 3.33 33.38 19.91
C SER A 250 3.31 31.86 19.96
N LEU A 251 2.15 31.21 20.11
CA LEU A 251 2.05 29.76 20.29
C LEU A 251 1.06 29.14 19.32
N THR A 252 1.55 28.27 18.49
CA THR A 252 0.75 27.42 17.60
C THR A 252 0.73 25.99 18.12
N LEU A 253 -0.42 25.34 18.04
CA LEU A 253 -0.62 23.92 18.30
C LEU A 253 -1.11 23.24 17.02
N ASP A 254 -0.41 22.21 16.58
CA ASP A 254 -0.82 21.26 15.55
C ASP A 254 -1.00 19.90 16.21
N MET A 255 -2.13 19.24 15.97
CA MET A 255 -2.47 17.96 16.56
C MET A 255 -3.18 17.07 15.53
N ASN A 256 -2.67 15.86 15.35
CA ASN A 256 -3.29 14.81 14.56
C ASN A 256 -3.45 13.56 15.44
N LEU A 257 -4.67 13.09 15.59
CA LEU A 257 -5.00 11.86 16.32
C LEU A 257 -5.75 10.93 15.41
N ALA A 258 -5.42 9.64 15.45
CA ALA A 258 -6.22 8.61 14.79
C ALA A 258 -6.45 7.43 15.75
N PHE A 259 -7.67 6.91 15.71
CA PHE A 259 -8.10 5.70 16.38
C PHE A 259 -8.60 4.76 15.30
N LEU A 260 -7.98 3.60 15.16
CA LEU A 260 -8.28 2.61 14.13
C LEU A 260 -8.66 1.30 14.77
N ASP A 261 -9.62 0.62 14.16
CA ASP A 261 -9.98 -0.77 14.40
C ASP A 261 -9.95 -1.46 13.04
N SER A 262 -9.20 -2.55 12.91
CA SER A 262 -9.04 -3.25 11.64
C SER A 262 -8.95 -4.75 11.86
N GLU A 263 -9.56 -5.52 10.97
CA GLU A 263 -9.48 -6.98 11.05
C GLU A 263 -9.53 -7.67 9.69
N VAL A 264 -8.96 -8.87 9.63
CA VAL A 264 -9.23 -9.84 8.59
C VAL A 264 -10.58 -10.48 8.90
N SER A 265 -11.61 -10.19 8.11
CA SER A 265 -12.98 -10.64 8.37
C SER A 265 -13.31 -12.02 7.80
N SER A 266 -12.50 -12.54 6.86
CA SER A 266 -12.64 -13.88 6.28
C SER A 266 -11.66 -14.89 6.85
N ASP A 267 -11.99 -16.18 6.72
CA ASP A 267 -11.05 -17.25 7.01
C ASP A 267 -9.91 -17.25 5.97
N TYR A 268 -8.69 -17.05 6.44
CA TYR A 268 -7.49 -17.06 5.60
C TYR A 268 -6.30 -17.62 6.39
N GLU A 269 -5.53 -18.51 5.77
CA GLU A 269 -4.33 -19.08 6.36
C GLU A 269 -3.08 -18.33 5.87
N ALA A 270 -2.31 -17.78 6.79
CA ALA A 270 -1.03 -17.14 6.54
C ALA A 270 0.10 -17.80 7.31
N LEU A 271 1.33 -17.59 6.87
CA LEU A 271 2.52 -18.08 7.56
C LEU A 271 2.65 -17.41 8.93
N ASP A 272 2.76 -18.21 9.98
CA ASP A 272 3.19 -17.72 11.29
C ASP A 272 4.71 -17.53 11.29
N ASN A 273 5.16 -16.29 11.27
CA ASN A 273 6.58 -15.95 11.20
C ASN A 273 7.36 -16.39 12.46
N VAL A 274 6.70 -16.51 13.61
CA VAL A 274 7.35 -16.98 14.86
C VAL A 274 7.63 -18.46 14.78
N ASP A 275 6.64 -19.26 14.36
CA ASP A 275 6.82 -20.69 14.17
C ASP A 275 7.75 -20.99 12.99
N ALA A 276 7.70 -20.20 11.92
CA ALA A 276 8.63 -20.31 10.80
C ALA A 276 10.07 -20.08 11.22
N TYR A 277 10.34 -19.10 12.09
CA TYR A 277 11.68 -18.88 12.64
C TYR A 277 12.18 -20.10 13.43
N GLN A 278 11.32 -20.69 14.27
CA GLN A 278 11.66 -21.91 15.03
C GLN A 278 11.92 -23.11 14.11
N TYR A 279 11.19 -23.22 13.01
CA TYR A 279 11.41 -24.24 12.01
C TYR A 279 12.80 -24.12 11.34
N PHE A 280 13.18 -22.91 10.89
CA PHE A 280 14.46 -22.70 10.22
C PHE A 280 15.67 -22.88 11.11
N PHE A 281 15.53 -22.68 12.42
CA PHE A 281 16.61 -22.76 13.41
C PHE A 281 16.39 -23.85 14.45
N GLY A 282 15.33 -24.64 14.36
CA GLY A 282 14.98 -25.74 15.26
C GLY A 282 15.22 -27.12 14.64
N GLU A 283 15.02 -28.16 15.45
CA GLU A 283 15.27 -29.57 15.07
C GLU A 283 14.06 -30.29 14.45
N GLU A 284 12.90 -29.64 14.27
CA GLU A 284 11.68 -30.26 13.80
C GLU A 284 11.27 -29.85 12.39
N ASP A 285 10.85 -30.82 11.57
CA ASP A 285 10.36 -30.58 10.21
C ASP A 285 8.87 -30.18 10.24
N LEU A 286 8.61 -28.90 10.55
CA LEU A 286 7.27 -28.31 10.69
C LEU A 286 6.72 -27.65 9.42
N ARG A 287 7.34 -27.89 8.27
CA ARG A 287 7.06 -27.14 7.01
C ARG A 287 5.60 -26.91 6.69
N TYR A 288 4.73 -27.83 7.03
CA TYR A 288 3.32 -27.79 6.68
C TYR A 288 2.39 -27.35 7.83
N GLY A 289 2.91 -27.24 9.05
CA GLY A 289 2.15 -26.78 10.23
C GLY A 289 2.30 -25.31 10.57
N LEU A 290 2.97 -24.54 9.71
CA LEU A 290 3.32 -23.15 9.99
C LEU A 290 2.24 -22.14 9.58
N ARG A 291 1.16 -22.59 8.95
CA ARG A 291 0.06 -21.72 8.54
C ARG A 291 -0.99 -21.67 9.65
N LYS A 292 -1.43 -20.48 9.97
CA LYS A 292 -2.52 -20.24 10.91
C LYS A 292 -3.59 -19.40 10.28
N ASN A 293 -4.83 -19.68 10.66
CA ASN A 293 -5.95 -18.81 10.31
C ASN A 293 -5.77 -17.45 11.00
N ILE A 294 -5.75 -16.39 10.20
CA ILE A 294 -5.55 -15.02 10.66
C ILE A 294 -6.85 -14.22 10.77
N LYS A 295 -8.01 -14.86 10.64
CA LYS A 295 -9.30 -14.21 10.87
C LYS A 295 -9.35 -13.57 12.26
N GLY A 296 -9.80 -12.31 12.33
CA GLY A 296 -9.82 -11.52 13.56
C GLY A 296 -8.48 -10.89 13.93
N ASN A 297 -7.42 -11.11 13.15
CA ASN A 297 -6.16 -10.38 13.35
C ASN A 297 -6.25 -8.99 12.73
N GLU A 298 -5.59 -8.05 13.37
CA GLU A 298 -5.39 -6.69 12.84
C GLU A 298 -4.64 -6.72 11.50
N LEU A 299 -4.94 -5.74 10.66
CA LEU A 299 -4.20 -5.53 9.42
C LEU A 299 -2.78 -4.99 9.70
N ALA A 300 -1.86 -5.29 8.81
CA ALA A 300 -0.49 -4.83 8.96
C ALA A 300 -0.40 -3.30 8.81
N LYS A 301 0.33 -2.64 9.71
CA LYS A 301 0.57 -1.19 9.71
C LYS A 301 -0.68 -0.34 10.02
N THR A 302 -1.63 -0.88 10.75
CA THR A 302 -2.82 -0.17 11.23
C THR A 302 -2.82 -0.12 12.76
N PRO A 303 -1.97 0.71 13.39
CA PRO A 303 -1.95 0.81 14.86
C PRO A 303 -3.30 1.34 15.36
N GLU A 304 -3.80 0.78 16.47
CA GLU A 304 -5.08 1.18 17.08
C GLU A 304 -5.13 2.66 17.45
N PHE A 305 -3.99 3.24 17.77
CA PHE A 305 -3.86 4.66 18.12
C PHE A 305 -2.60 5.28 17.56
N THR A 306 -2.75 6.45 16.95
CA THR A 306 -1.62 7.31 16.58
C THR A 306 -1.86 8.73 17.04
N ALA A 307 -0.79 9.40 17.44
CA ALA A 307 -0.80 10.82 17.80
C ALA A 307 0.45 11.52 17.29
N ASP A 308 0.27 12.69 16.69
CA ASP A 308 1.33 13.65 16.41
C ASP A 308 0.88 15.01 16.94
N ILE A 309 1.60 15.52 17.95
CA ILE A 309 1.28 16.79 18.60
C ILE A 309 2.52 17.66 18.55
N THR A 310 2.42 18.78 17.86
CA THR A 310 3.51 19.75 17.73
C THR A 310 3.09 21.09 18.29
N MET A 311 3.90 21.63 19.21
CA MET A 311 3.78 22.99 19.72
C MET A 311 4.93 23.84 19.19
N THR A 312 4.60 24.94 18.54
CA THR A 312 5.59 25.91 18.02
C THR A 312 5.43 27.24 18.74
N TYR A 313 6.49 27.66 19.42
CA TYR A 313 6.54 28.96 20.08
C TYR A 313 7.49 29.90 19.33
N GLU A 314 6.98 31.04 18.91
CA GLU A 314 7.75 32.08 18.23
C GLU A 314 7.66 33.42 18.92
N THR A 315 8.79 34.07 19.11
CA THR A 315 8.83 35.42 19.67
C THR A 315 10.03 36.23 19.16
N VAL A 316 9.89 37.54 19.17
CA VAL A 316 11.00 38.45 18.84
C VAL A 316 11.63 38.96 20.12
N LEU A 317 12.90 38.64 20.32
CA LEU A 317 13.67 39.10 21.47
C LEU A 317 13.92 40.61 21.40
N SER A 318 14.23 41.24 22.50
CA SER A 318 14.54 42.67 22.59
C SER A 318 15.72 43.12 21.72
N SER A 319 16.56 42.17 21.29
CA SER A 319 17.64 42.38 20.31
C SER A 319 17.16 42.47 18.86
N GLY A 320 15.86 42.22 18.59
CA GLY A 320 15.30 42.06 17.24
C GLY A 320 15.53 40.67 16.61
N THR A 321 16.10 39.73 17.37
CA THR A 321 16.32 38.35 16.93
C THR A 321 15.05 37.54 17.10
N MET A 322 14.63 36.81 16.09
CA MET A 322 13.54 35.83 16.19
C MET A 322 14.03 34.59 16.93
N PHE A 323 13.24 34.16 17.90
CA PHE A 323 13.42 32.89 18.60
C PHE A 323 12.26 31.97 18.24
N THR A 324 12.56 30.73 17.84
CA THR A 324 11.58 29.68 17.59
C THR A 324 11.93 28.46 18.43
N GLY A 325 10.97 27.97 19.19
CA GLY A 325 11.05 26.73 19.96
C GLY A 325 9.98 25.75 19.48
N ILE A 326 10.36 24.50 19.26
CA ILE A 326 9.44 23.44 18.81
C ILE A 326 9.49 22.30 19.83
N LEU A 327 8.31 21.83 20.25
CA LEU A 327 8.13 20.62 21.05
C LEU A 327 7.20 19.69 20.27
N GLN A 328 7.65 18.47 20.00
CA GLN A 328 6.86 17.46 19.29
C GLN A 328 6.75 16.18 20.12
N TYR A 329 5.55 15.61 20.14
CA TYR A 329 5.25 14.27 20.65
C TYR A 329 4.69 13.43 19.52
N VAL A 330 5.19 12.21 19.35
CA VAL A 330 4.73 11.25 18.36
C VAL A 330 4.52 9.90 19.02
N GLU A 331 3.32 9.34 18.86
CA GLU A 331 2.94 7.97 19.23
C GLU A 331 2.50 7.24 17.96
N ARG A 332 2.95 5.96 17.82
CA ARG A 332 2.63 5.14 16.63
C ARG A 332 2.47 3.67 17.01
#